data_6e38bc0652eca7384a98801c83966c1a
#
_entry.id   6e38bc0652eca7384a98801c83966c1a
#
_cell.length_a   1.000
_cell.length_b   1.000
_cell.length_c   1.000
_cell.angle_alpha   90.00
_cell.angle_beta   90.00
_cell.angle_gamma   90.00
#
_symmetry.space_group_name_H-M   'P 1'
#
loop_
_entity.id
_entity.type
_entity.pdbx_description
1 polymer ?
#
loop_
_entity_poly.entity_id
_entity_poly.type
_entity_poly.pdbx_seq_one_letter_code
_entity_poly.pdbx_strand_id
1 'polypeptide(L)' 'MSDEDGAKVGILNRNLIRIRSYLKDGYSIGEIAHKMKLPVSEVSKYIKLIENKKKKD' A
#
# COMPACT_ATOMS: atom_id res chain seq x y z
N MET A 1 18.69 -0.96 12.58
CA MET A 1 18.48 -1.29 12.17
C MET A 1 18.38 -0.90 11.13
N SER A 2 18.34 -0.45 10.64
CA SER A 2 18.17 -0.30 9.69
C SER A 2 17.91 0.89 9.05
N ASP A 3 18.71 1.76 8.91
CA ASP A 3 18.52 2.95 8.20
C ASP A 3 18.30 2.68 6.76
N GLU A 4 18.97 1.72 6.21
CA GLU A 4 18.78 1.43 4.87
C GLU A 4 17.43 0.93 4.66
N ASP A 5 16.96 0.07 5.50
CA ASP A 5 15.64 -0.43 5.39
C ASP A 5 14.68 0.70 5.57
N GLY A 6 15.01 1.63 6.40
CA GLY A 6 14.15 2.76 6.63
C GLY A 6 13.89 3.56 5.38
N ALA A 7 14.90 3.73 4.60
CA ALA A 7 14.76 4.51 3.38
C ALA A 7 13.84 3.82 2.40
N LYS A 8 14.05 2.52 2.18
CA LYS A 8 13.22 1.80 1.27
C LYS A 8 11.83 1.70 1.80
N VAL A 9 11.72 1.41 3.06
CA VAL A 9 10.41 1.28 3.67
C VAL A 9 9.67 2.60 3.60
N GLY A 10 10.40 3.69 3.61
CA GLY A 10 9.77 4.98 3.55
C GLY A 10 8.94 5.18 2.29
N ILE A 11 9.50 4.80 1.15
CA ILE A 11 8.80 4.93 -0.09
C ILE A 11 7.61 3.99 -0.15
N LEU A 12 7.82 2.74 0.23
CA LEU A 12 6.73 1.78 0.23
C LEU A 12 5.66 2.21 1.21
N ASN A 13 6.09 2.75 2.33
CA ASN A 13 5.15 3.17 3.34
C ASN A 13 4.23 4.27 2.84
N ARG A 14 4.74 5.19 2.04
CA ARG A 14 3.93 6.23 1.50
C ARG A 14 2.81 5.65 0.67
N ASN A 15 3.13 4.70 -0.21
CA ASN A 15 2.13 4.08 -1.04
C ASN A 15 1.14 3.30 -0.20
N LEU A 16 1.63 2.62 0.81
CA LEU A 16 0.75 1.86 1.67
C LEU A 16 -0.23 2.76 2.42
N ILE A 17 0.25 3.88 2.89
CA ILE A 17 -0.59 4.80 3.61
C ILE A 17 -1.69 5.34 2.69
N ARG A 18 -1.33 5.68 1.48
CA ARG A 18 -2.31 6.18 0.54
C ARG A 18 -3.35 5.14 0.21
N ILE A 19 -2.90 3.93 -0.05
CA ILE A 19 -3.83 2.86 -0.40
C ILE A 19 -4.74 2.56 0.77
N ARG A 20 -4.20 2.55 1.97
CA ARG A 20 -5.03 2.29 3.14
C ARG A 20 -6.09 3.37 3.28
N SER A 21 -5.72 4.58 3.03
CA SER A 21 -6.63 5.69 3.13
C SER A 21 -7.77 5.55 2.12
N TYR A 22 -7.42 5.19 0.89
CA TYR A 22 -8.43 4.99 -0.13
C TYR A 22 -9.36 3.84 0.23
N LEU A 23 -8.79 2.77 0.76
CA LEU A 23 -9.62 1.63 1.15
C LEU A 23 -10.60 2.02 2.23
N LYS A 24 -10.14 2.84 3.17
CA LYS A 24 -10.97 3.31 4.22
C LYS A 24 -12.11 4.13 3.67
N ASP A 25 -11.86 4.88 2.62
CA ASP A 25 -12.88 5.71 2.02
C ASP A 25 -13.83 4.89 1.15
N GLY A 26 -13.53 3.64 0.94
CA GLY A 26 -14.43 2.79 0.16
C GLY A 26 -14.10 2.66 -1.30
N TYR A 27 -12.95 3.09 -1.73
CA TYR A 27 -12.56 2.96 -3.13
C TYR A 27 -12.20 1.52 -3.45
N SER A 28 -12.48 1.11 -4.67
CA SER A 28 -12.14 -0.24 -5.09
C SER A 28 -10.70 -0.24 -5.58
N ILE A 29 -10.16 -1.44 -5.75
CA ILE A 29 -8.78 -1.57 -6.17
C ILE A 29 -8.56 -0.93 -7.52
N GLY A 30 -9.53 -1.04 -8.43
CA GLY A 30 -9.40 -0.43 -9.73
C GLY A 30 -9.33 1.08 -9.64
N GLU A 31 -10.13 1.65 -8.77
CA GLU A 31 -10.13 3.09 -8.60
C GLU A 31 -8.85 3.56 -7.95
N ILE A 32 -8.36 2.82 -6.99
CA ILE A 32 -7.12 3.18 -6.33
C ILE A 32 -5.98 3.17 -7.34
N ALA A 33 -5.95 2.13 -8.17
CA ALA A 33 -4.91 2.03 -9.17
C ALA A 33 -4.94 3.23 -10.10
N HIS A 34 -6.12 3.62 -10.49
CA HIS A 34 -6.28 4.75 -11.38
C HIS A 34 -5.80 6.05 -10.71
N LYS A 35 -6.23 6.26 -9.49
CA LYS A 35 -5.84 7.46 -8.77
C LYS A 35 -4.36 7.54 -8.51
N MET A 36 -3.73 6.42 -8.27
CA MET A 36 -2.31 6.40 -7.99
C MET A 36 -1.47 6.21 -9.24
N LYS A 37 -2.16 6.03 -10.37
CA LYS A 37 -1.46 5.81 -11.62
C LYS A 37 -0.53 4.61 -11.54
N LEU A 38 -1.03 3.56 -10.94
CA LEU A 38 -0.29 2.31 -10.83
C LEU A 38 -1.12 1.20 -11.44
N PRO A 39 -0.49 0.14 -11.89
CA PRO A 39 -1.26 -1.00 -12.39
C PRO A 39 -1.94 -1.71 -11.24
N VAL A 40 -3.06 -2.32 -11.53
CA VAL A 40 -3.82 -3.02 -10.52
C VAL A 40 -2.97 -4.08 -9.82
N SER A 41 -2.09 -4.72 -10.55
CA SER A 41 -1.26 -5.76 -9.95
C SER A 41 -0.38 -5.19 -8.86
N GLU A 42 0.11 -3.96 -9.04
CA GLU A 42 0.93 -3.35 -8.01
C GLU A 42 0.09 -3.00 -6.80
N VAL A 43 -1.07 -2.43 -7.03
CA VAL A 43 -1.95 -2.07 -5.93
C VAL A 43 -2.34 -3.32 -5.16
N SER A 44 -2.57 -4.39 -5.87
CA SER A 44 -2.93 -5.65 -5.24
C SER A 44 -1.83 -6.12 -4.30
N LYS A 45 -0.59 -5.97 -4.72
CA LYS A 45 0.52 -6.37 -3.89
C LYS A 45 0.57 -5.55 -2.60
N TYR A 46 0.35 -4.25 -2.73
CA TYR A 46 0.36 -3.40 -1.56
C TYR A 46 -0.77 -3.77 -0.61
N ILE A 47 -1.93 -4.09 -1.15
CA ILE A 47 -3.05 -4.46 -0.31
C ILE A 47 -2.76 -5.75 0.43
N LYS A 48 -2.09 -6.68 -0.22
CA LYS A 48 -1.72 -7.90 0.43
C LYS A 48 -0.76 -7.65 1.58
N LEU A 49 0.16 -6.73 1.38
CA LEU A 49 1.10 -6.40 2.43
C LEU A 49 0.38 -5.80 3.62
N ILE A 50 -0.61 -4.97 3.36
CA ILE A 50 -1.38 -4.37 4.44
C ILE A 50 -2.11 -5.45 5.22
N GLU A 51 -2.73 -6.36 4.51
CA GLU A 51 -3.47 -7.41 5.17
C GLU A 51 -2.57 -8.35 5.94
N ASN A 52 -1.41 -8.61 5.39
CA ASN A 52 -0.45 -9.46 6.07
C ASN A 52 -0.04 -8.87 7.39
N LYS A 53 0.20 -7.58 7.41
CA LYS A 53 0.57 -6.93 8.62
C LYS A 53 -0.50 -7.07 9.66
N LYS A 54 -1.73 -6.91 9.26
CA LYS A 54 -2.81 -7.06 10.16
C LYS A 54 -2.86 -8.45 10.73
N LYS A 55 -2.69 -9.43 9.88
CA LYS A 55 -2.75 -10.73 10.35
C LYS A 55 -1.69 -11.09 11.30
N LYS A 56 -0.55 -10.53 11.13
CA LYS A 56 0.49 -10.78 11.95
C LYS A 56 0.27 -10.65 13.37
N ASP A 57 -0.38 -9.87 13.83
CA ASP A 57 -0.57 -9.63 15.14
C ASP A 57 -1.14 -10.53 15.80
#